data_e9476b5001c0517f6c63a7650942a251
#
_entry.id   e9476b5001c0517f6c63a7650942a251
#
_cell.length_a   1.000
_cell.length_b   1.000
_cell.length_c   1.000
_cell.angle_alpha   90.00
_cell.angle_beta   90.00
_cell.angle_gamma   90.00
#
_symmetry.space_group_name_H-M   'P 1'
#
loop_
_entity.id
_entity.type
_entity.pdbx_description
1 polymer ?
#
loop_
_entity_poly.entity_id
_entity_poly.type
_entity_poly.pdbx_seq_one_letter_code
_entity_poly.pdbx_strand_id
1 'polypeptide(L)'
;MATGSMPIRSMASSRTADGSLQKTAWEGLRALGSLKITVIMFLAATFLLFVGTLAQDEKSLPEVKAEYFNCWFAQVPFSDFFPVTVFGESSLTGWFPFPGGATIGFILLINLIAAKATRFHIASKGSRLLWGTVVSVVGGLLALLVILTGHRTDGLQGKPPLAYETVWQLMQVGSAVAAVGLAAVALTGNRRRLVRISLAIAAISAGCAAVGMLFGGESWRMNEPGLRIMWQLMQSSVASLVLLAGLIMVFGARGGNVLIHIAVGMLMFGQFAFGDRQIEERLNLVEGQASNMVCRTDEIELACVEVAEKTEATESVTAISGRLIKAREGGEALALENLPFDIKIVEYFTNAAVTRVGPFAENRATAGLGTRWLAIARPTEGGASSKSNVAAAYVQLTDRKDGKDLGVFLVSQFMNDRSQLFMEAEGDVCDTVDTASGPWRIQLRFRRAYKPYEVRLDDVRRINYSASETPRDYSSFVTFTDESTGAEQPGRIWMNNPVRYRGETFFQSNYSKVQLADGSVSEMTGLQVVENAGWLIPYVACVLAFWGMLAHFGGTFVRFADRHEREEENQSPANETAATLVRGGKNEKKRRADQRRGPNT
;
A
#
# COMPACT_ATOMS: atom_id res chain seq x y z
N MET A 1 76.84 34.68 -3.27
CA MET A 1 75.65 34.76 -4.11
C MET A 1 75.35 33.33 -4.56
N ALA A 2 74.43 32.67 -3.94
CA ALA A 2 74.00 31.31 -4.31
C ALA A 2 72.46 31.32 -4.36
N THR A 3 71.90 31.23 -5.56
CA THR A 3 70.48 31.12 -5.86
C THR A 3 70.05 29.64 -5.73
N GLY A 4 69.34 29.34 -4.64
CA GLY A 4 68.75 28.02 -4.44
C GLY A 4 67.43 27.88 -5.19
N SER A 5 67.33 26.99 -6.14
CA SER A 5 66.09 26.57 -6.80
C SER A 5 65.36 25.54 -5.92
N MET A 6 64.14 25.90 -5.45
CA MET A 6 63.21 24.94 -4.82
C MET A 6 62.62 23.98 -5.85
N PRO A 7 62.51 22.68 -5.54
CA PRO A 7 61.88 21.74 -6.46
C PRO A 7 60.34 21.81 -6.36
N ILE A 8 59.70 21.96 -7.49
CA ILE A 8 58.26 21.77 -7.67
C ILE A 8 57.92 20.27 -7.53
N ARG A 9 57.52 19.86 -6.33
CA ARG A 9 57.10 18.48 -6.04
C ARG A 9 55.86 18.46 -5.14
N SER A 10 54.67 18.83 -5.66
CA SER A 10 53.42 18.60 -4.91
C SER A 10 52.12 18.50 -5.72
N MET A 11 52.16 18.49 -7.07
CA MET A 11 50.92 18.35 -7.86
C MET A 11 50.67 16.97 -8.45
N ALA A 12 51.59 16.01 -8.34
CA ALA A 12 51.41 14.66 -8.90
C ALA A 12 50.76 13.67 -7.92
N SER A 13 50.84 13.91 -6.59
CA SER A 13 50.33 12.96 -5.59
C SER A 13 48.81 13.04 -5.34
N SER A 14 48.19 14.20 -5.62
CA SER A 14 46.72 14.36 -5.43
C SER A 14 45.91 13.68 -6.55
N ARG A 15 46.40 13.67 -7.78
CA ARG A 15 45.73 13.00 -8.91
C ARG A 15 45.78 11.46 -8.85
N THR A 16 46.78 10.89 -8.24
CA THR A 16 46.90 9.42 -8.07
C THR A 16 46.06 8.90 -6.90
N ALA A 17 45.90 9.69 -5.83
CA ALA A 17 45.04 9.36 -4.70
C ALA A 17 43.55 9.44 -5.09
N ASP A 18 43.15 10.45 -5.88
CA ASP A 18 41.79 10.63 -6.35
C ASP A 18 41.37 9.50 -7.32
N GLY A 19 42.27 9.06 -8.21
CA GLY A 19 42.05 7.92 -9.11
C GLY A 19 41.92 6.57 -8.38
N SER A 20 42.63 6.40 -7.25
CA SER A 20 42.55 5.17 -6.44
C SER A 20 41.24 5.10 -5.64
N LEU A 21 40.80 6.21 -5.04
CA LEU A 21 39.55 6.33 -4.33
C LEU A 21 38.35 6.09 -5.27
N GLN A 22 38.39 6.65 -6.46
CA GLN A 22 37.34 6.47 -7.47
C GLN A 22 37.23 5.02 -7.94
N LYS A 23 38.37 4.31 -8.10
CA LYS A 23 38.41 2.89 -8.47
C LYS A 23 37.85 2.01 -7.34
N THR A 24 38.25 2.25 -6.09
CA THR A 24 37.75 1.52 -4.92
C THR A 24 36.23 1.74 -4.72
N ALA A 25 35.77 2.98 -4.86
CA ALA A 25 34.32 3.30 -4.79
C ALA A 25 33.52 2.57 -5.88
N TRP A 26 34.06 2.50 -7.11
CA TRP A 26 33.42 1.78 -8.22
C TRP A 26 33.39 0.26 -8.00
N GLU A 27 34.46 -0.32 -7.46
CA GLU A 27 34.51 -1.75 -7.10
C GLU A 27 33.54 -2.06 -5.97
N GLY A 28 33.43 -1.20 -4.95
CA GLY A 28 32.43 -1.28 -3.89
C GLY A 28 30.99 -1.22 -4.44
N LEU A 29 30.71 -0.30 -5.35
CA LEU A 29 29.39 -0.18 -5.99
C LEU A 29 29.05 -1.43 -6.82
N ARG A 30 30.02 -2.02 -7.51
CA ARG A 30 29.86 -3.30 -8.23
C ARG A 30 29.56 -4.47 -7.28
N ALA A 31 30.24 -4.53 -6.14
CA ALA A 31 30.00 -5.55 -5.14
C ALA A 31 28.58 -5.43 -4.57
N LEU A 32 28.15 -4.22 -4.24
CA LEU A 32 26.77 -3.94 -3.80
C LEU A 32 25.72 -4.31 -4.86
N GLY A 33 25.99 -4.10 -6.14
CA GLY A 33 25.11 -4.49 -7.26
C GLY A 33 25.19 -5.98 -7.65
N SER A 34 25.75 -6.83 -6.81
CA SER A 34 25.93 -8.27 -7.08
C SER A 34 24.61 -9.05 -7.03
N LEU A 35 24.41 -9.96 -8.00
CA LEU A 35 23.28 -10.89 -8.02
C LEU A 35 23.29 -11.83 -6.79
N LYS A 36 24.47 -12.11 -6.21
CA LYS A 36 24.59 -12.94 -4.99
C LYS A 36 23.84 -12.29 -3.82
N ILE A 37 24.00 -10.97 -3.63
CA ILE A 37 23.26 -10.22 -2.59
C ILE A 37 21.76 -10.32 -2.82
N THR A 38 21.31 -10.13 -4.06
CA THR A 38 19.90 -10.27 -4.42
C THR A 38 19.34 -11.63 -4.00
N VAL A 39 20.03 -12.73 -4.36
CA VAL A 39 19.60 -14.10 -4.05
C VAL A 39 19.59 -14.35 -2.54
N ILE A 40 20.62 -13.91 -1.81
CA ILE A 40 20.69 -14.06 -0.35
C ILE A 40 19.54 -13.29 0.32
N MET A 41 19.26 -12.07 -0.12
CA MET A 41 18.18 -11.27 0.45
C MET A 41 16.79 -11.85 0.12
N PHE A 42 16.60 -12.43 -1.06
CA PHE A 42 15.34 -13.14 -1.36
C PHE A 42 15.17 -14.40 -0.52
N LEU A 43 16.23 -15.17 -0.28
CA LEU A 43 16.19 -16.31 0.64
C LEU A 43 15.84 -15.85 2.07
N ALA A 44 16.47 -14.78 2.54
CA ALA A 44 16.16 -14.19 3.84
C ALA A 44 14.70 -13.69 3.91
N ALA A 45 14.20 -13.03 2.86
CA ALA A 45 12.80 -12.60 2.79
C ALA A 45 11.82 -13.78 2.80
N THR A 46 12.14 -14.85 2.07
CA THR A 46 11.32 -16.08 2.04
C THR A 46 11.28 -16.75 3.41
N PHE A 47 12.42 -16.82 4.08
CA PHE A 47 12.51 -17.36 5.45
C PHE A 47 11.67 -16.51 6.42
N LEU A 48 11.84 -15.18 6.38
CA LEU A 48 11.10 -14.27 7.25
C LEU A 48 9.58 -14.35 7.00
N LEU A 49 9.17 -14.47 5.72
CA LEU A 49 7.77 -14.67 5.36
C LEU A 49 7.22 -15.99 5.92
N PHE A 50 8.00 -17.07 5.80
CA PHE A 50 7.61 -18.38 6.33
C PHE A 50 7.38 -18.33 7.84
N VAL A 51 8.37 -17.82 8.61
CA VAL A 51 8.23 -17.69 10.06
C VAL A 51 7.10 -16.75 10.45
N GLY A 52 7.01 -15.58 9.79
CA GLY A 52 5.94 -14.63 10.06
C GLY A 52 4.54 -15.19 9.73
N THR A 53 4.43 -16.16 8.82
CA THR A 53 3.17 -16.87 8.56
C THR A 53 2.84 -17.85 9.68
N LEU A 54 3.83 -18.58 10.19
CA LEU A 54 3.62 -19.49 11.34
C LEU A 54 3.26 -18.72 12.61
N ALA A 55 3.93 -17.59 12.86
CA ALA A 55 3.67 -16.73 14.02
C ALA A 55 2.23 -16.17 14.07
N GLN A 56 1.50 -16.16 12.93
CA GLN A 56 0.09 -15.74 12.90
C GLN A 56 -0.86 -16.74 13.56
N ASP A 57 -0.40 -17.89 14.00
CA ASP A 57 -1.20 -18.82 14.79
C ASP A 57 -1.59 -18.20 16.16
N GLU A 58 -0.66 -17.47 16.79
CA GLU A 58 -0.86 -16.86 18.10
C GLU A 58 -0.87 -15.31 18.06
N LYS A 59 -0.15 -14.72 17.10
CA LYS A 59 0.03 -13.26 16.99
C LYS A 59 -0.94 -12.66 16.00
N SER A 60 -1.40 -11.46 16.30
CA SER A 60 -2.20 -10.67 15.35
C SER A 60 -1.38 -10.22 14.14
N LEU A 61 -2.05 -9.97 13.03
CA LEU A 61 -1.38 -9.47 11.81
C LEU A 61 -0.61 -8.15 12.02
N PRO A 62 -1.11 -7.15 12.78
CA PRO A 62 -0.34 -5.96 13.13
C PRO A 62 0.92 -6.25 13.95
N GLU A 63 0.86 -7.19 14.91
CA GLU A 63 2.02 -7.60 15.71
C GLU A 63 3.09 -8.26 14.83
N VAL A 64 2.68 -9.23 13.98
CA VAL A 64 3.61 -9.88 13.04
C VAL A 64 4.25 -8.86 12.08
N LYS A 65 3.47 -7.90 11.56
CA LYS A 65 4.03 -6.82 10.75
C LYS A 65 5.08 -6.01 11.50
N ALA A 66 4.80 -5.63 12.74
CA ALA A 66 5.72 -4.83 13.55
C ALA A 66 6.99 -5.60 13.93
N GLU A 67 6.87 -6.87 14.34
CA GLU A 67 7.97 -7.67 14.86
C GLU A 67 8.88 -8.26 13.77
N TYR A 68 8.33 -8.58 12.58
CA TYR A 68 9.08 -9.26 11.51
C TYR A 68 9.33 -8.39 10.28
N PHE A 69 8.32 -7.65 9.80
CA PHE A 69 8.42 -7.00 8.49
C PHE A 69 8.80 -5.53 8.57
N ASN A 70 8.31 -4.79 9.58
CA ASN A 70 8.51 -3.36 9.70
C ASN A 70 9.67 -3.00 10.63
N CYS A 71 10.42 -3.98 11.11
CA CYS A 71 11.59 -3.81 11.97
C CYS A 71 12.90 -3.93 11.18
N TRP A 72 13.96 -3.34 11.72
CA TRP A 72 15.31 -3.52 11.20
C TRP A 72 15.89 -4.89 11.59
N PHE A 73 15.62 -5.33 12.81
CA PHE A 73 16.03 -6.63 13.34
C PHE A 73 14.83 -7.30 13.98
N ALA A 74 14.51 -8.49 13.49
CA ALA A 74 13.48 -9.35 14.06
C ALA A 74 14.08 -10.24 15.14
N GLN A 75 13.41 -10.34 16.28
CA GLN A 75 13.66 -11.38 17.28
C GLN A 75 12.72 -12.55 16.96
N VAL A 76 13.30 -13.65 16.47
CA VAL A 76 12.52 -14.82 16.05
C VAL A 76 12.50 -15.85 17.20
N PRO A 77 11.37 -15.99 17.95
CA PRO A 77 11.23 -17.01 18.99
C PRO A 77 11.23 -18.42 18.37
N PHE A 78 11.84 -19.36 19.06
CA PHE A 78 11.79 -20.77 18.62
C PHE A 78 10.37 -21.34 18.67
N SER A 79 9.51 -20.84 19.56
CA SER A 79 8.09 -21.21 19.63
C SER A 79 7.34 -20.97 18.33
N ASP A 80 7.66 -19.90 17.59
CA ASP A 80 6.94 -19.53 16.36
C ASP A 80 7.12 -20.54 15.21
N PHE A 81 8.08 -21.49 15.33
CA PHE A 81 8.20 -22.61 14.39
C PHE A 81 7.22 -23.77 14.68
N PHE A 82 6.60 -23.76 15.84
CA PHE A 82 5.73 -24.82 16.31
C PHE A 82 4.35 -24.27 16.66
N PRO A 83 3.50 -23.99 15.66
CA PRO A 83 2.14 -23.48 15.89
C PRO A 83 1.39 -24.33 16.89
N VAL A 84 0.76 -23.69 17.88
CA VAL A 84 0.04 -24.35 18.97
C VAL A 84 -1.12 -25.18 18.43
N THR A 85 -1.76 -24.74 17.36
CA THR A 85 -2.85 -25.46 16.68
C THR A 85 -2.41 -26.83 16.11
N VAL A 86 -1.11 -27.01 15.79
CA VAL A 86 -0.57 -28.23 15.18
C VAL A 86 0.19 -29.08 16.20
N PHE A 87 1.01 -28.43 17.05
CA PHE A 87 1.96 -29.12 17.93
C PHE A 87 1.56 -29.08 19.41
N GLY A 88 0.53 -28.32 19.78
CA GLY A 88 0.18 -28.04 21.17
C GLY A 88 1.13 -27.04 21.81
N GLU A 89 0.97 -26.77 23.10
CA GLU A 89 1.82 -25.83 23.84
C GLU A 89 3.30 -26.26 23.80
N SER A 90 4.14 -25.42 23.20
CA SER A 90 5.57 -25.67 23.08
C SER A 90 6.31 -25.14 24.32
N SER A 91 7.11 -25.98 24.95
CA SER A 91 8.01 -25.60 26.05
C SER A 91 9.32 -24.99 25.57
N LEU A 92 9.51 -24.77 24.25
CA LEU A 92 10.73 -24.22 23.68
C LEU A 92 10.86 -22.74 24.02
N THR A 93 11.86 -22.43 24.82
CA THR A 93 12.23 -21.05 25.20
C THR A 93 13.44 -20.59 24.40
N GLY A 94 13.53 -19.28 24.15
CA GLY A 94 14.63 -18.64 23.45
C GLY A 94 14.24 -18.07 22.10
N TRP A 95 15.17 -17.27 21.55
CA TRP A 95 14.99 -16.58 20.27
C TRP A 95 16.36 -16.38 19.61
N PHE A 96 16.38 -16.07 18.33
CA PHE A 96 17.59 -15.67 17.62
C PHE A 96 17.34 -14.38 16.81
N PRO A 97 18.38 -13.52 16.65
CA PRO A 97 18.25 -12.31 15.85
C PRO A 97 18.28 -12.65 14.35
N PHE A 98 17.38 -12.02 13.58
CA PHE A 98 17.34 -12.15 12.13
C PHE A 98 17.16 -10.77 11.49
N PRO A 99 17.66 -10.52 10.26
CA PRO A 99 17.38 -9.27 9.55
C PRO A 99 15.87 -9.10 9.34
N GLY A 100 15.31 -8.02 9.85
CA GLY A 100 13.90 -7.70 9.63
C GLY A 100 13.60 -7.27 8.18
N GLY A 101 12.32 -7.21 7.83
CA GLY A 101 11.88 -6.87 6.48
C GLY A 101 12.37 -5.50 6.02
N ALA A 102 12.47 -4.52 6.92
CA ALA A 102 13.02 -3.19 6.60
C ALA A 102 14.50 -3.28 6.18
N THR A 103 15.34 -4.06 6.87
CA THR A 103 16.75 -4.28 6.50
C THR A 103 16.87 -4.97 5.16
N ILE A 104 16.09 -6.04 4.94
CA ILE A 104 16.11 -6.79 3.69
C ILE A 104 15.68 -5.89 2.52
N GLY A 105 14.58 -5.16 2.68
CA GLY A 105 14.07 -4.23 1.67
C GLY A 105 15.04 -3.10 1.35
N PHE A 106 15.68 -2.52 2.37
CA PHE A 106 16.68 -1.47 2.20
C PHE A 106 17.93 -1.96 1.45
N ILE A 107 18.45 -3.14 1.81
CA ILE A 107 19.59 -3.75 1.11
C ILE A 107 19.22 -4.05 -0.34
N LEU A 108 18.03 -4.59 -0.61
CA LEU A 108 17.56 -4.85 -1.97
C LEU A 108 17.43 -3.57 -2.79
N LEU A 109 16.92 -2.48 -2.19
CA LEU A 109 16.83 -1.18 -2.87
C LEU A 109 18.21 -0.64 -3.24
N ILE A 110 19.15 -0.65 -2.30
CA ILE A 110 20.55 -0.25 -2.57
C ILE A 110 21.17 -1.15 -3.65
N ASN A 111 20.97 -2.47 -3.55
CA ASN A 111 21.48 -3.42 -4.54
C ASN A 111 20.91 -3.13 -5.94
N LEU A 112 19.60 -2.85 -6.05
CA LEU A 112 18.96 -2.48 -7.30
C LEU A 112 19.59 -1.22 -7.91
N ILE A 113 19.76 -0.16 -7.12
CA ILE A 113 20.36 1.10 -7.55
C ILE A 113 21.81 0.87 -7.99
N ALA A 114 22.60 0.19 -7.19
CA ALA A 114 24.00 -0.11 -7.47
C ALA A 114 24.18 -0.98 -8.72
N ALA A 115 23.35 -2.02 -8.87
CA ALA A 115 23.38 -2.88 -10.05
C ALA A 115 23.08 -2.10 -11.34
N LYS A 116 22.17 -1.13 -11.26
CA LYS A 116 21.81 -0.31 -12.44
C LYS A 116 22.83 0.77 -12.72
N ALA A 117 23.31 1.47 -11.71
CA ALA A 117 24.39 2.46 -11.84
C ALA A 117 25.65 1.86 -12.50
N THR A 118 25.97 0.60 -12.19
CA THR A 118 27.18 -0.07 -12.72
C THR A 118 26.99 -0.76 -14.07
N ARG A 119 25.76 -1.13 -14.45
CA ARG A 119 25.46 -1.91 -15.67
C ARG A 119 24.88 -1.08 -16.82
N PHE A 120 24.29 0.08 -16.53
CA PHE A 120 23.77 0.95 -17.57
C PHE A 120 24.87 1.83 -18.14
N HIS A 121 25.13 1.64 -19.43
CA HIS A 121 26.03 2.50 -20.18
C HIS A 121 25.23 3.58 -20.90
N ILE A 122 25.66 4.83 -20.74
CA ILE A 122 25.14 5.97 -21.50
C ILE A 122 25.51 5.77 -22.97
N ALA A 123 24.50 5.65 -23.84
CA ALA A 123 24.69 5.41 -25.25
C ALA A 123 24.88 6.71 -26.06
N SER A 124 24.51 7.86 -25.49
CA SER A 124 24.48 9.15 -26.15
C SER A 124 25.63 10.05 -25.73
N LYS A 125 25.99 11.00 -26.60
CA LYS A 125 27.01 12.03 -26.35
C LYS A 125 26.51 13.40 -26.85
N GLY A 126 27.16 14.47 -26.40
CA GLY A 126 26.88 15.85 -26.86
C GLY A 126 25.45 16.31 -26.60
N SER A 127 24.87 17.02 -27.55
CA SER A 127 23.52 17.63 -27.42
C SER A 127 22.40 16.61 -27.18
N ARG A 128 22.52 15.40 -27.74
CA ARG A 128 21.54 14.33 -27.50
C ARG A 128 21.53 13.87 -26.06
N LEU A 129 22.68 13.78 -25.41
CA LEU A 129 22.79 13.46 -23.99
C LEU A 129 22.16 14.59 -23.16
N LEU A 130 22.51 15.85 -23.45
CA LEU A 130 21.98 17.00 -22.74
C LEU A 130 20.45 17.05 -22.80
N TRP A 131 19.87 17.03 -24.00
CA TRP A 131 18.42 17.07 -24.17
C TRP A 131 17.73 15.82 -23.61
N GLY A 132 18.33 14.64 -23.78
CA GLY A 132 17.81 13.41 -23.18
C GLY A 132 17.75 13.48 -21.65
N THR A 133 18.78 14.05 -21.02
CA THR A 133 18.79 14.27 -19.56
C THR A 133 17.73 15.29 -19.14
N VAL A 134 17.62 16.42 -19.85
CA VAL A 134 16.59 17.43 -19.57
C VAL A 134 15.18 16.84 -19.66
N VAL A 135 14.88 16.11 -20.74
CA VAL A 135 13.57 15.45 -20.93
C VAL A 135 13.32 14.40 -19.86
N SER A 136 14.35 13.63 -19.44
CA SER A 136 14.22 12.66 -18.36
C SER A 136 13.91 13.32 -17.03
N VAL A 137 14.58 14.43 -16.71
CA VAL A 137 14.31 15.22 -15.50
C VAL A 137 12.90 15.77 -15.51
N VAL A 138 12.46 16.36 -16.63
CA VAL A 138 11.08 16.87 -16.79
C VAL A 138 10.07 15.74 -16.60
N GLY A 139 10.27 14.57 -17.22
CA GLY A 139 9.39 13.42 -17.04
C GLY A 139 9.34 12.91 -15.60
N GLY A 140 10.49 12.88 -14.91
CA GLY A 140 10.57 12.55 -13.48
C GLY A 140 9.84 13.55 -12.59
N LEU A 141 9.99 14.85 -12.86
CA LEU A 141 9.28 15.92 -12.15
C LEU A 141 7.77 15.86 -12.39
N LEU A 142 7.32 15.54 -13.61
CA LEU A 142 5.91 15.34 -13.91
C LEU A 142 5.35 14.13 -13.14
N ALA A 143 6.08 13.01 -13.07
CA ALA A 143 5.66 11.85 -12.28
C ALA A 143 5.57 12.19 -10.78
N LEU A 144 6.53 12.93 -10.25
CA LEU A 144 6.50 13.43 -8.87
C LEU A 144 5.32 14.38 -8.65
N LEU A 145 5.04 15.29 -9.58
CA LEU A 145 3.90 16.20 -9.50
C LEU A 145 2.58 15.42 -9.45
N VAL A 146 2.41 14.38 -10.27
CA VAL A 146 1.21 13.51 -10.22
C VAL A 146 1.06 12.88 -8.83
N ILE A 147 2.15 12.37 -8.23
CA ILE A 147 2.11 11.80 -6.88
C ILE A 147 1.70 12.86 -5.85
N LEU A 148 2.27 14.06 -5.93
CA LEU A 148 1.98 15.16 -5.00
C LEU A 148 0.56 15.69 -5.13
N THR A 149 -0.05 15.65 -6.33
CA THR A 149 -1.46 16.06 -6.51
C THR A 149 -2.45 15.15 -5.77
N GLY A 150 -2.05 13.91 -5.46
CA GLY A 150 -2.82 13.01 -4.60
C GLY A 150 -2.81 13.37 -3.12
N HIS A 151 -2.00 14.35 -2.71
CA HIS A 151 -1.75 14.72 -1.31
C HIS A 151 -2.46 16.02 -0.89
N ARG A 152 -3.57 16.34 -1.50
CA ARG A 152 -4.36 17.49 -1.09
C ARG A 152 -5.01 17.25 0.26
N THR A 153 -5.00 18.29 1.11
CA THR A 153 -5.60 18.27 2.45
C THR A 153 -6.94 19.03 2.50
N ASP A 154 -7.40 19.56 1.37
CA ASP A 154 -8.60 20.38 1.22
C ASP A 154 -9.72 19.61 0.49
N GLY A 155 -10.85 19.45 1.12
CA GLY A 155 -12.12 18.97 0.55
C GLY A 155 -12.08 17.60 -0.14
N LEU A 156 -13.03 17.39 -1.03
CA LEU A 156 -13.14 16.17 -1.86
C LEU A 156 -12.00 16.10 -2.87
N GLN A 157 -11.31 14.97 -2.87
CA GLN A 157 -10.11 14.75 -3.67
C GLN A 157 -10.36 13.84 -4.87
N GLY A 158 -9.43 13.90 -5.82
CA GLY A 158 -9.45 13.06 -7.02
C GLY A 158 -10.41 13.54 -8.11
N LYS A 159 -11.16 14.62 -7.87
CA LYS A 159 -11.99 15.22 -8.92
C LYS A 159 -11.07 15.84 -9.99
N PRO A 160 -11.19 15.45 -11.27
CA PRO A 160 -10.41 16.06 -12.33
C PRO A 160 -10.74 17.55 -12.46
N PRO A 161 -9.77 18.39 -12.87
CA PRO A 161 -10.02 19.81 -13.14
C PRO A 161 -10.93 20.01 -14.37
N LEU A 162 -11.05 18.98 -15.19
CA LEU A 162 -11.97 18.92 -16.34
C LEU A 162 -13.28 18.25 -15.94
N ALA A 163 -14.36 18.67 -16.57
CA ALA A 163 -15.65 18.00 -16.40
C ALA A 163 -15.54 16.51 -16.79
N TYR A 164 -16.24 15.62 -16.09
CA TYR A 164 -16.21 14.18 -16.37
C TYR A 164 -16.58 13.85 -17.82
N GLU A 165 -17.48 14.63 -18.42
CA GLU A 165 -17.81 14.52 -19.83
C GLU A 165 -16.61 14.77 -20.72
N THR A 166 -15.81 15.79 -20.44
CA THR A 166 -14.59 16.10 -21.19
C THR A 166 -13.55 15.00 -21.04
N VAL A 167 -13.40 14.43 -19.85
CA VAL A 167 -12.48 13.28 -19.64
C VAL A 167 -12.93 12.08 -20.47
N TRP A 168 -14.24 11.81 -20.50
CA TRP A 168 -14.83 10.75 -21.32
C TRP A 168 -14.56 10.97 -22.82
N GLN A 169 -14.81 12.18 -23.30
CA GLN A 169 -14.53 12.57 -24.70
C GLN A 169 -13.04 12.42 -25.06
N LEU A 170 -12.14 12.80 -24.16
CA LEU A 170 -10.69 12.60 -24.37
C LEU A 170 -10.34 11.11 -24.51
N MET A 171 -10.98 10.23 -23.76
CA MET A 171 -10.78 8.77 -23.89
C MET A 171 -11.33 8.25 -25.23
N GLN A 172 -12.50 8.70 -25.66
CA GLN A 172 -13.10 8.36 -26.95
C GLN A 172 -12.18 8.78 -28.11
N VAL A 173 -11.77 10.05 -28.13
CA VAL A 173 -10.87 10.59 -29.16
C VAL A 173 -9.50 9.91 -29.10
N GLY A 174 -8.94 9.71 -27.89
CA GLY A 174 -7.65 9.06 -27.71
C GLY A 174 -7.62 7.62 -28.24
N SER A 175 -8.67 6.84 -27.96
CA SER A 175 -8.79 5.47 -28.47
C SER A 175 -8.98 5.43 -29.99
N ALA A 176 -9.76 6.34 -30.56
CA ALA A 176 -9.94 6.46 -32.01
C ALA A 176 -8.62 6.86 -32.72
N VAL A 177 -7.90 7.85 -32.19
CA VAL A 177 -6.59 8.27 -32.70
C VAL A 177 -5.57 7.14 -32.61
N ALA A 178 -5.56 6.39 -31.49
CA ALA A 178 -4.69 5.22 -31.33
C ALA A 178 -5.02 4.13 -32.37
N ALA A 179 -6.29 3.83 -32.60
CA ALA A 179 -6.73 2.87 -33.61
C ALA A 179 -6.27 3.26 -35.03
N VAL A 180 -6.51 4.52 -35.43
CA VAL A 180 -6.10 5.03 -36.73
C VAL A 180 -4.58 5.05 -36.86
N GLY A 181 -3.85 5.53 -35.84
CA GLY A 181 -2.40 5.57 -35.85
C GLY A 181 -1.76 4.19 -35.95
N LEU A 182 -2.25 3.21 -35.17
CA LEU A 182 -1.77 1.82 -35.26
C LEU A 182 -2.10 1.19 -36.61
N ALA A 183 -3.29 1.42 -37.16
CA ALA A 183 -3.68 0.95 -38.48
C ALA A 183 -2.79 1.58 -39.59
N ALA A 184 -2.54 2.87 -39.54
CA ALA A 184 -1.66 3.56 -40.47
C ALA A 184 -0.24 2.97 -40.44
N VAL A 185 0.33 2.76 -39.24
CA VAL A 185 1.67 2.15 -39.10
C VAL A 185 1.68 0.69 -39.58
N ALA A 186 0.59 -0.07 -39.38
CA ALA A 186 0.46 -1.45 -39.86
C ALA A 186 0.38 -1.52 -41.40
N LEU A 187 -0.29 -0.54 -42.06
CA LEU A 187 -0.53 -0.53 -43.49
C LEU A 187 0.63 0.10 -44.29
N THR A 188 1.19 1.22 -43.79
CA THR A 188 2.18 2.02 -44.51
C THR A 188 3.62 1.66 -44.16
N GLY A 189 3.85 1.05 -43.01
CA GLY A 189 5.19 0.67 -42.55
C GLY A 189 5.76 -0.50 -43.36
N ASN A 190 7.02 -0.36 -43.86
CA ASN A 190 7.77 -1.50 -44.40
C ASN A 190 8.22 -2.44 -43.27
N ARG A 191 7.24 -3.00 -42.55
CA ARG A 191 7.44 -3.86 -41.37
C ARG A 191 7.24 -5.31 -41.75
N ARG A 192 7.92 -6.21 -41.04
CA ARG A 192 7.76 -7.65 -41.18
C ARG A 192 6.31 -8.10 -40.85
N ARG A 193 5.90 -9.22 -41.47
CA ARG A 193 4.52 -9.74 -41.43
C ARG A 193 3.99 -9.89 -40.01
N LEU A 194 4.78 -10.48 -39.09
CA LEU A 194 4.37 -10.68 -37.67
C LEU A 194 4.11 -9.36 -36.95
N VAL A 195 4.97 -8.34 -37.17
CA VAL A 195 4.80 -7.01 -36.55
C VAL A 195 3.54 -6.33 -37.12
N ARG A 196 3.29 -6.45 -38.43
CA ARG A 196 2.07 -5.89 -39.08
C ARG A 196 0.80 -6.53 -38.53
N ILE A 197 0.78 -7.87 -38.36
CA ILE A 197 -0.36 -8.58 -37.80
C ILE A 197 -0.62 -8.12 -36.35
N SER A 198 0.42 -8.00 -35.54
CA SER A 198 0.28 -7.55 -34.14
C SER A 198 -0.23 -6.12 -34.05
N LEU A 199 0.26 -5.22 -34.90
CA LEU A 199 -0.24 -3.85 -34.98
C LEU A 199 -1.68 -3.77 -35.50
N ALA A 200 -2.06 -4.63 -36.43
CA ALA A 200 -3.44 -4.71 -36.92
C ALA A 200 -4.40 -5.21 -35.83
N ILE A 201 -4.02 -6.23 -35.09
CA ILE A 201 -4.80 -6.70 -33.93
C ILE A 201 -4.96 -5.59 -32.89
N ALA A 202 -3.89 -4.89 -32.54
CA ALA A 202 -3.94 -3.76 -31.61
C ALA A 202 -4.83 -2.61 -32.12
N ALA A 203 -4.75 -2.30 -33.44
CA ALA A 203 -5.60 -1.30 -34.07
C ALA A 203 -7.09 -1.68 -34.04
N ILE A 204 -7.41 -2.95 -34.35
CA ILE A 204 -8.78 -3.48 -34.26
C ILE A 204 -9.30 -3.40 -32.84
N SER A 205 -8.51 -3.84 -31.85
CA SER A 205 -8.89 -3.78 -30.42
C SER A 205 -9.18 -2.35 -29.97
N ALA A 206 -8.30 -1.40 -30.32
CA ALA A 206 -8.51 0.03 -30.03
C ALA A 206 -9.73 0.59 -30.76
N GLY A 207 -9.96 0.17 -32.02
CA GLY A 207 -11.14 0.53 -32.81
C GLY A 207 -12.44 0.01 -32.20
N CYS A 208 -12.47 -1.25 -31.79
CA CYS A 208 -13.63 -1.83 -31.10
C CYS A 208 -13.93 -1.09 -29.77
N ALA A 209 -12.89 -0.74 -29.00
CA ALA A 209 -13.05 0.05 -27.80
C ALA A 209 -13.61 1.46 -28.12
N ALA A 210 -13.08 2.14 -29.12
CA ALA A 210 -13.58 3.45 -29.57
C ALA A 210 -15.05 3.39 -30.01
N VAL A 211 -15.42 2.39 -30.82
CA VAL A 211 -16.81 2.18 -31.26
C VAL A 211 -17.73 1.88 -30.08
N GLY A 212 -17.29 1.01 -29.16
CA GLY A 212 -18.04 0.72 -27.93
C GLY A 212 -18.27 1.97 -27.08
N MET A 213 -17.25 2.80 -26.90
CA MET A 213 -17.35 4.06 -26.15
C MET A 213 -18.24 5.11 -26.85
N LEU A 214 -18.32 5.11 -28.19
CA LEU A 214 -19.12 6.07 -28.96
C LEU A 214 -20.58 5.65 -29.09
N PHE A 215 -20.85 4.36 -29.27
CA PHE A 215 -22.18 3.85 -29.62
C PHE A 215 -22.80 2.92 -28.56
N GLY A 216 -22.04 2.49 -27.54
CA GLY A 216 -22.50 1.53 -26.51
C GLY A 216 -23.44 2.11 -25.46
N GLY A 217 -23.74 3.42 -25.53
CA GLY A 217 -24.64 4.11 -24.63
C GLY A 217 -24.16 4.11 -23.17
N GLU A 218 -25.10 4.22 -22.22
CA GLU A 218 -24.79 4.31 -20.78
C GLU A 218 -24.13 3.03 -20.21
N SER A 219 -24.37 1.87 -20.81
CA SER A 219 -23.75 0.61 -20.37
C SER A 219 -22.23 0.55 -20.58
N TRP A 220 -21.70 1.33 -21.51
CA TRP A 220 -20.27 1.46 -21.80
C TRP A 220 -19.63 2.69 -21.14
N ARG A 221 -20.47 3.60 -20.64
CA ARG A 221 -19.98 4.81 -19.98
C ARG A 221 -19.41 4.46 -18.61
N MET A 222 -18.20 4.90 -18.36
CA MET A 222 -17.60 4.76 -17.03
C MET A 222 -18.29 5.70 -16.03
N ASN A 223 -18.49 5.20 -14.82
CA ASN A 223 -18.97 6.01 -13.71
C ASN A 223 -17.90 7.04 -13.28
N GLU A 224 -18.30 8.03 -12.47
CA GLU A 224 -17.41 9.10 -12.01
C GLU A 224 -16.15 8.59 -11.30
N PRO A 225 -16.19 7.60 -10.38
CA PRO A 225 -14.97 7.04 -9.79
C PRO A 225 -14.03 6.42 -10.83
N GLY A 226 -14.58 5.71 -11.82
CA GLY A 226 -13.80 5.17 -12.93
C GLY A 226 -13.10 6.28 -13.72
N LEU A 227 -13.80 7.36 -14.03
CA LEU A 227 -13.24 8.52 -14.73
C LEU A 227 -12.16 9.25 -13.90
N ARG A 228 -12.30 9.29 -12.56
CA ARG A 228 -11.24 9.82 -11.67
C ARG A 228 -9.97 9.00 -11.76
N ILE A 229 -10.07 7.67 -11.70
CA ILE A 229 -8.91 6.77 -11.84
C ILE A 229 -8.29 6.92 -13.23
N MET A 230 -9.10 6.93 -14.28
CA MET A 230 -8.62 7.10 -15.65
C MET A 230 -7.89 8.42 -15.85
N TRP A 231 -8.36 9.51 -15.26
CA TRP A 231 -7.65 10.79 -15.28
C TRP A 231 -6.25 10.67 -14.67
N GLN A 232 -6.09 10.01 -13.54
CA GLN A 232 -4.79 9.78 -12.90
C GLN A 232 -3.88 8.89 -13.75
N LEU A 233 -4.43 7.84 -14.38
CA LEU A 233 -3.67 6.98 -15.29
C LEU A 233 -3.24 7.72 -16.56
N MET A 234 -4.06 8.63 -17.08
CA MET A 234 -3.71 9.48 -18.23
C MET A 234 -2.55 10.42 -17.87
N GLN A 235 -2.64 11.14 -16.74
CA GLN A 235 -1.55 12.00 -16.27
C GLN A 235 -0.26 11.21 -16.05
N SER A 236 -0.35 10.06 -15.41
CA SER A 236 0.79 9.14 -15.18
C SER A 236 1.37 8.63 -16.50
N SER A 237 0.51 8.35 -17.50
CA SER A 237 0.97 7.92 -18.84
C SER A 237 1.72 9.03 -19.56
N VAL A 238 1.24 10.26 -19.52
CA VAL A 238 1.96 11.41 -20.11
C VAL A 238 3.34 11.57 -19.45
N ALA A 239 3.41 11.59 -18.13
CA ALA A 239 4.67 11.67 -17.40
C ALA A 239 5.62 10.52 -17.76
N SER A 240 5.08 9.30 -17.84
CA SER A 240 5.83 8.08 -18.20
C SER A 240 6.37 8.12 -19.61
N LEU A 241 5.60 8.58 -20.58
CA LEU A 241 6.03 8.69 -21.99
C LEU A 241 7.11 9.76 -22.17
N VAL A 242 6.99 10.90 -21.48
CA VAL A 242 8.04 11.94 -21.46
C VAL A 242 9.33 11.38 -20.86
N LEU A 243 9.24 10.72 -19.69
CA LEU A 243 10.40 10.09 -19.05
C LEU A 243 11.01 9.01 -19.94
N LEU A 244 10.19 8.14 -20.55
CA LEU A 244 10.65 7.10 -21.47
C LEU A 244 11.38 7.68 -22.68
N ALA A 245 10.84 8.75 -23.28
CA ALA A 245 11.48 9.42 -24.42
C ALA A 245 12.88 9.94 -24.04
N GLY A 246 13.01 10.61 -22.90
CA GLY A 246 14.29 11.05 -22.36
C GLY A 246 15.26 9.89 -22.13
N LEU A 247 14.79 8.81 -21.48
CA LEU A 247 15.61 7.61 -21.23
C LEU A 247 16.02 6.89 -22.52
N ILE A 248 15.19 6.86 -23.55
CA ILE A 248 15.56 6.33 -24.88
C ILE A 248 16.60 7.23 -25.54
N MET A 249 16.49 8.55 -25.40
CA MET A 249 17.52 9.47 -25.88
C MET A 249 18.87 9.24 -25.22
N VAL A 250 18.91 8.95 -23.90
CA VAL A 250 20.14 8.74 -23.13
C VAL A 250 20.69 7.33 -23.31
N PHE A 251 19.86 6.29 -23.15
CA PHE A 251 20.26 4.88 -23.07
C PHE A 251 19.95 4.06 -24.32
N GLY A 252 19.38 4.69 -25.35
CA GLY A 252 19.00 4.01 -26.60
C GLY A 252 17.96 2.90 -26.35
N ALA A 253 18.18 1.75 -26.99
CA ALA A 253 17.26 0.60 -26.88
C ALA A 253 17.07 0.04 -25.46
N ARG A 254 17.91 0.45 -24.50
CA ARG A 254 17.80 0.05 -23.09
C ARG A 254 16.92 0.98 -22.27
N GLY A 255 16.45 2.11 -22.81
CA GLY A 255 15.65 3.09 -22.09
C GLY A 255 14.40 2.50 -21.43
N GLY A 256 13.67 1.60 -22.11
CA GLY A 256 12.53 0.90 -21.54
C GLY A 256 12.89 0.03 -20.33
N ASN A 257 14.02 -0.68 -20.39
CA ASN A 257 14.50 -1.47 -19.25
C ASN A 257 14.91 -0.58 -18.06
N VAL A 258 15.49 0.60 -18.30
CA VAL A 258 15.78 1.59 -17.24
C VAL A 258 14.49 2.03 -16.56
N LEU A 259 13.46 2.35 -17.35
CA LEU A 259 12.16 2.78 -16.83
C LEU A 259 11.49 1.71 -15.93
N ILE A 260 11.52 0.43 -16.33
CA ILE A 260 11.01 -0.67 -15.49
C ILE A 260 11.68 -0.68 -14.12
N HIS A 261 13.00 -0.49 -14.07
CA HIS A 261 13.72 -0.53 -12.79
C HIS A 261 13.51 0.72 -11.95
N ILE A 262 13.28 1.88 -12.57
CA ILE A 262 12.83 3.09 -11.87
C ILE A 262 11.47 2.81 -11.23
N ALA A 263 10.54 2.20 -11.95
CA ALA A 263 9.21 1.84 -11.45
C ALA A 263 9.29 0.88 -10.25
N VAL A 264 10.09 -0.20 -10.36
CA VAL A 264 10.29 -1.15 -9.24
C VAL A 264 10.96 -0.47 -8.05
N GLY A 265 11.99 0.34 -8.28
CA GLY A 265 12.64 1.11 -7.21
C GLY A 265 11.68 2.07 -6.52
N MET A 266 10.76 2.69 -7.28
CA MET A 266 9.74 3.58 -6.74
C MET A 266 8.71 2.82 -5.88
N LEU A 267 8.29 1.60 -6.28
CA LEU A 267 7.44 0.73 -5.45
C LEU A 267 8.13 0.35 -4.14
N MET A 268 9.40 -0.07 -4.21
CA MET A 268 10.17 -0.44 -3.02
C MET A 268 10.36 0.76 -2.09
N PHE A 269 10.72 1.91 -2.65
CA PHE A 269 10.86 3.14 -1.88
C PHE A 269 9.53 3.59 -1.26
N GLY A 270 8.43 3.51 -2.03
CA GLY A 270 7.09 3.86 -1.56
C GLY A 270 6.65 3.00 -0.37
N GLN A 271 6.86 1.69 -0.44
CA GLN A 271 6.58 0.79 0.67
C GLN A 271 7.44 1.09 1.89
N PHE A 272 8.74 1.32 1.68
CA PHE A 272 9.67 1.63 2.77
C PHE A 272 9.35 2.98 3.46
N ALA A 273 9.01 4.00 2.67
CA ALA A 273 8.77 5.34 3.21
C ALA A 273 7.38 5.54 3.80
N PHE A 274 6.35 4.85 3.27
CA PHE A 274 4.94 5.11 3.58
C PHE A 274 4.16 3.88 4.04
N GLY A 275 4.68 2.66 3.86
CA GLY A 275 3.96 1.43 4.16
C GLY A 275 3.54 1.29 5.63
N ASP A 276 4.37 1.77 6.57
CA ASP A 276 4.11 1.72 8.01
C ASP A 276 3.30 2.91 8.53
N ARG A 277 3.07 3.91 7.68
CA ARG A 277 2.35 5.13 8.04
C ARG A 277 0.88 5.09 7.64
N GLN A 278 0.43 3.96 7.13
CA GLN A 278 -0.99 3.76 6.84
C GLN A 278 -1.75 3.57 8.15
N ILE A 279 -2.77 4.42 8.36
CA ILE A 279 -3.67 4.34 9.50
C ILE A 279 -5.02 3.86 8.98
N GLU A 280 -5.56 2.82 9.62
CA GLU A 280 -6.88 2.28 9.31
C GLU A 280 -7.80 2.51 10.51
N GLU A 281 -8.88 3.23 10.27
CA GLU A 281 -9.88 3.59 11.25
C GLU A 281 -11.27 3.16 10.77
N ARG A 282 -12.22 3.11 11.66
CA ARG A 282 -13.62 2.81 11.36
C ARG A 282 -14.51 3.94 11.85
N LEU A 283 -15.41 4.36 10.99
CA LEU A 283 -16.47 5.30 11.26
C LEU A 283 -17.82 4.60 11.11
N ASN A 284 -18.58 4.48 12.19
CA ASN A 284 -19.94 3.93 12.16
C ASN A 284 -20.93 5.07 12.25
N LEU A 285 -21.91 5.09 11.36
CA LEU A 285 -22.93 6.14 11.27
C LEU A 285 -24.31 5.51 11.14
N VAL A 286 -25.24 6.00 11.94
CA VAL A 286 -26.67 5.72 11.78
C VAL A 286 -27.28 6.79 10.87
N GLU A 287 -28.27 6.42 10.08
CA GLU A 287 -28.94 7.34 9.16
C GLU A 287 -29.50 8.58 9.89
N GLY A 288 -29.22 9.74 9.34
CA GLY A 288 -29.54 11.04 9.94
C GLY A 288 -28.54 11.56 10.97
N GLN A 289 -27.57 10.74 11.42
CA GLN A 289 -26.55 11.15 12.38
C GLN A 289 -25.28 11.65 11.72
N ALA A 290 -24.62 12.59 12.38
CA ALA A 290 -23.29 13.09 12.05
C ALA A 290 -22.29 12.69 13.13
N SER A 291 -21.05 12.41 12.74
CA SER A 291 -19.95 12.14 13.67
C SER A 291 -18.61 12.55 13.08
N ASN A 292 -17.74 13.06 13.93
CA ASN A 292 -16.31 13.28 13.66
C ASN A 292 -15.42 12.24 14.36
N MET A 293 -16.03 11.29 15.11
CA MET A 293 -15.31 10.27 15.89
C MET A 293 -15.04 9.03 15.04
N VAL A 294 -13.77 8.64 14.94
CA VAL A 294 -13.31 7.40 14.32
C VAL A 294 -12.66 6.49 15.35
N CYS A 295 -12.73 5.18 15.13
CA CYS A 295 -12.15 4.18 16.02
C CYS A 295 -11.04 3.40 15.32
N ARG A 296 -9.88 3.26 15.97
CA ARG A 296 -8.81 2.35 15.55
C ARG A 296 -9.07 0.95 16.10
N THR A 297 -9.44 0.03 15.20
CA THR A 297 -9.82 -1.35 15.60
C THR A 297 -8.62 -2.25 15.89
N ASP A 298 -7.41 -1.78 15.66
CA ASP A 298 -6.14 -2.45 15.97
C ASP A 298 -5.53 -2.02 17.31
N GLU A 299 -6.07 -0.99 17.94
CA GLU A 299 -5.61 -0.47 19.23
C GLU A 299 -6.75 -0.36 20.25
N ILE A 300 -6.43 -0.73 21.48
CA ILE A 300 -7.34 -0.68 22.63
C ILE A 300 -6.84 0.39 23.59
N GLU A 301 -7.75 1.06 24.27
CA GLU A 301 -7.44 2.03 25.33
C GLU A 301 -8.36 1.82 26.53
N LEU A 302 -7.82 2.04 27.72
CA LEU A 302 -8.62 2.29 28.91
C LEU A 302 -8.83 3.80 29.00
N ALA A 303 -10.06 4.22 28.74
CA ALA A 303 -10.46 5.62 28.80
C ALA A 303 -11.06 5.92 30.18
N CYS A 304 -10.50 6.91 30.85
CA CYS A 304 -11.05 7.51 32.06
C CYS A 304 -11.63 8.87 31.66
N VAL A 305 -12.95 9.01 31.75
CA VAL A 305 -13.69 10.18 31.29
C VAL A 305 -14.24 10.91 32.51
N GLU A 306 -13.87 12.17 32.68
CA GLU A 306 -14.43 13.02 33.72
C GLU A 306 -15.91 13.31 33.39
N VAL A 307 -16.80 13.03 34.33
CA VAL A 307 -18.22 13.35 34.13
C VAL A 307 -18.44 14.82 34.42
N ALA A 308 -18.41 15.63 33.37
CA ALA A 308 -18.66 17.07 33.47
C ALA A 308 -20.09 17.35 33.94
N GLU A 309 -20.30 18.45 34.66
CA GLU A 309 -21.65 18.97 34.89
C GLU A 309 -22.32 19.27 33.56
N LYS A 310 -23.63 19.00 33.45
CA LYS A 310 -24.43 19.08 32.21
C LYS A 310 -24.31 20.39 31.38
N THR A 311 -23.53 21.33 31.86
CA THR A 311 -23.35 22.69 31.28
C THR A 311 -22.10 22.78 30.37
N GLU A 312 -21.16 21.83 30.45
CA GLU A 312 -19.93 21.87 29.64
C GLU A 312 -20.09 21.05 28.35
N ALA A 313 -19.71 21.66 27.23
CA ALA A 313 -19.80 21.04 25.90
C ALA A 313 -18.67 20.05 25.60
N THR A 314 -17.66 19.91 26.50
CA THR A 314 -16.47 19.09 26.29
C THR A 314 -16.21 18.19 27.48
N GLU A 315 -15.91 16.93 27.21
CA GLU A 315 -15.49 15.93 28.20
C GLU A 315 -13.96 15.84 28.25
N SER A 316 -13.37 15.79 29.44
CA SER A 316 -11.94 15.50 29.63
C SER A 316 -11.72 14.00 29.62
N VAL A 317 -10.84 13.50 28.75
CA VAL A 317 -10.57 12.08 28.59
C VAL A 317 -9.08 11.80 28.78
N THR A 318 -8.75 10.96 29.76
CA THR A 318 -7.40 10.40 29.90
C THR A 318 -7.41 8.96 29.37
N ALA A 319 -6.68 8.74 28.24
CA ALA A 319 -6.62 7.45 27.57
C ALA A 319 -5.29 6.75 27.84
N ILE A 320 -5.35 5.50 28.29
CA ILE A 320 -4.20 4.63 28.60
C ILE A 320 -4.14 3.53 27.55
N SER A 321 -3.00 3.42 26.85
CA SER A 321 -2.83 2.41 25.79
C SER A 321 -2.99 0.98 26.33
N GLY A 322 -3.72 0.13 25.60
CA GLY A 322 -3.88 -1.30 25.92
C GLY A 322 -2.57 -2.07 26.03
N ARG A 323 -1.54 -1.66 25.28
CA ARG A 323 -0.18 -2.23 25.41
C ARG A 323 0.41 -1.96 26.80
N LEU A 324 0.20 -0.74 27.33
CA LEU A 324 0.69 -0.38 28.67
C LEU A 324 -0.08 -1.14 29.75
N ILE A 325 -1.39 -1.31 29.57
CA ILE A 325 -2.25 -2.09 30.49
C ILE A 325 -1.75 -3.53 30.57
N LYS A 326 -1.58 -4.18 29.42
CA LYS A 326 -1.05 -5.54 29.32
C LYS A 326 0.35 -5.67 29.94
N ALA A 327 1.24 -4.71 29.70
CA ALA A 327 2.60 -4.72 30.24
C ALA A 327 2.67 -4.48 31.76
N ARG A 328 1.62 -3.93 32.37
CA ARG A 328 1.52 -3.63 33.80
C ARG A 328 0.62 -4.60 34.59
N GLU A 329 0.23 -5.69 33.95
CA GLU A 329 -0.54 -6.77 34.64
C GLU A 329 0.21 -7.30 35.85
N GLY A 330 -0.45 -7.32 36.98
CA GLY A 330 0.12 -7.77 38.29
C GLY A 330 1.24 -6.89 38.85
N GLY A 331 1.59 -5.78 38.15
CA GLY A 331 2.66 -4.87 38.55
C GLY A 331 2.25 -3.73 39.46
N GLU A 332 3.09 -2.71 39.53
CA GLU A 332 2.83 -1.50 40.33
C GLU A 332 1.68 -0.68 39.73
N ALA A 333 0.98 0.06 40.56
CA ALA A 333 -0.10 0.94 40.14
C ALA A 333 0.40 2.06 39.24
N LEU A 334 -0.39 2.38 38.22
CA LEU A 334 -0.17 3.50 37.30
C LEU A 334 -0.66 4.79 37.96
N ALA A 335 0.26 5.67 38.30
CA ALA A 335 0.00 7.00 38.84
C ALA A 335 0.11 8.03 37.68
N LEU A 336 -1.04 8.51 37.18
CA LEU A 336 -1.08 9.52 36.10
C LEU A 336 -1.51 10.87 36.68
N GLU A 337 -0.77 11.94 36.37
CA GLU A 337 -1.01 13.27 36.94
C GLU A 337 -2.44 13.80 36.70
N ASN A 338 -3.03 13.44 35.58
CA ASN A 338 -4.37 13.88 35.17
C ASN A 338 -5.52 13.07 35.76
N LEU A 339 -5.24 12.05 36.60
CA LEU A 339 -6.27 11.24 37.21
C LEU A 339 -6.28 11.44 38.73
N PRO A 340 -7.47 11.52 39.35
CA PRO A 340 -7.58 11.64 40.81
C PRO A 340 -7.39 10.29 41.56
N PHE A 341 -7.15 9.21 40.82
CA PHE A 341 -6.95 7.87 41.35
C PHE A 341 -5.77 7.16 40.69
N ASP A 342 -5.20 6.22 41.38
CA ASP A 342 -4.19 5.30 40.86
C ASP A 342 -4.87 4.03 40.33
N ILE A 343 -4.32 3.45 39.25
CA ILE A 343 -4.88 2.29 38.57
C ILE A 343 -3.90 1.13 38.68
N LYS A 344 -4.30 0.05 39.32
CA LYS A 344 -3.55 -1.22 39.36
C LYS A 344 -4.25 -2.24 38.47
N ILE A 345 -3.53 -2.79 37.51
CA ILE A 345 -4.03 -3.85 36.64
C ILE A 345 -3.88 -5.19 37.38
N VAL A 346 -5.00 -5.77 37.79
CA VAL A 346 -5.02 -7.03 38.53
C VAL A 346 -4.85 -8.20 37.57
N GLU A 347 -5.58 -8.18 36.45
CA GLU A 347 -5.54 -9.20 35.41
C GLU A 347 -6.00 -8.62 34.08
N TYR A 348 -5.38 -9.07 32.98
CA TYR A 348 -5.71 -8.66 31.64
C TYR A 348 -5.93 -9.86 30.71
N PHE A 349 -7.01 -9.83 29.95
CA PHE A 349 -7.35 -10.85 28.95
C PHE A 349 -7.28 -10.22 27.55
N THR A 350 -6.46 -10.79 26.68
CA THR A 350 -6.44 -10.39 25.25
C THR A 350 -7.74 -10.82 24.56
N ASN A 351 -8.31 -11.96 24.99
CA ASN A 351 -9.62 -12.45 24.53
C ASN A 351 -10.39 -13.03 25.72
N ALA A 352 -11.60 -12.53 25.95
CA ALA A 352 -12.45 -12.99 27.04
C ALA A 352 -13.92 -13.08 26.62
N ALA A 353 -14.63 -14.03 27.21
CA ALA A 353 -16.08 -14.01 27.25
C ALA A 353 -16.53 -13.31 28.52
N VAL A 354 -17.50 -12.40 28.38
CA VAL A 354 -18.17 -11.79 29.55
C VAL A 354 -19.51 -12.48 29.75
N THR A 355 -19.71 -13.02 30.96
CA THR A 355 -20.92 -13.75 31.34
C THR A 355 -21.42 -13.32 32.72
N ARG A 356 -22.66 -13.61 33.04
CA ARG A 356 -23.20 -13.33 34.37
C ARG A 356 -22.52 -14.22 35.41
N VAL A 357 -22.25 -13.64 36.58
CA VAL A 357 -21.67 -14.38 37.72
C VAL A 357 -22.64 -15.46 38.17
N GLY A 358 -22.19 -16.71 38.14
CA GLY A 358 -22.95 -17.85 38.68
C GLY A 358 -22.88 -17.96 40.20
N PRO A 359 -23.77 -18.75 40.83
CA PRO A 359 -23.88 -18.83 42.29
C PRO A 359 -22.63 -19.35 43.00
N PHE A 360 -21.70 -19.99 42.32
CA PHE A 360 -20.45 -20.55 42.85
C PHE A 360 -19.19 -20.06 42.12
N ALA A 361 -19.32 -19.02 41.30
CA ALA A 361 -18.19 -18.48 40.56
C ALA A 361 -17.36 -17.55 41.45
N GLU A 362 -16.04 -17.77 41.50
CA GLU A 362 -15.12 -16.80 42.07
C GLU A 362 -15.07 -15.55 41.18
N ASN A 363 -15.39 -14.41 41.78
CA ASN A 363 -15.37 -13.14 41.07
C ASN A 363 -14.33 -12.21 41.70
N ARG A 364 -13.45 -11.66 40.90
CA ARG A 364 -12.41 -10.73 41.36
C ARG A 364 -12.93 -9.30 41.49
N ALA A 365 -14.01 -8.94 40.80
CA ALA A 365 -14.58 -7.61 40.90
C ALA A 365 -15.32 -7.44 42.24
N THR A 366 -15.04 -6.32 42.90
CA THR A 366 -15.67 -5.94 44.18
C THR A 366 -16.58 -4.73 44.04
N ALA A 367 -16.53 -4.05 42.88
CA ALA A 367 -17.29 -2.85 42.60
C ALA A 367 -17.86 -2.84 41.17
N GLY A 368 -18.82 -1.99 40.92
CA GLY A 368 -19.39 -1.69 39.61
C GLY A 368 -20.15 -2.86 38.96
N LEU A 369 -20.25 -2.82 37.65
CA LEU A 369 -20.90 -3.86 36.83
C LEU A 369 -20.24 -5.22 36.99
N GLY A 370 -18.94 -5.24 37.29
CA GLY A 370 -18.15 -6.43 37.51
C GLY A 370 -18.68 -7.31 38.64
N THR A 371 -19.43 -6.77 39.58
CA THR A 371 -20.07 -7.59 40.64
C THR A 371 -21.12 -8.56 40.11
N ARG A 372 -21.71 -8.26 38.96
CA ARG A 372 -22.73 -9.08 38.26
C ARG A 372 -22.20 -9.81 37.04
N TRP A 373 -21.04 -9.41 36.53
CA TRP A 373 -20.42 -9.95 35.35
C TRP A 373 -19.02 -10.47 35.61
N LEU A 374 -18.63 -11.53 34.91
CA LEU A 374 -17.36 -12.22 35.04
C LEU A 374 -16.71 -12.33 33.68
N ALA A 375 -15.43 -12.02 33.59
CA ALA A 375 -14.60 -12.28 32.40
C ALA A 375 -13.98 -13.68 32.52
N ILE A 376 -14.13 -14.48 31.48
CA ILE A 376 -13.55 -15.82 31.34
C ILE A 376 -12.59 -15.79 30.15
N ALA A 377 -11.33 -16.17 30.41
CA ALA A 377 -10.32 -16.27 29.35
C ALA A 377 -10.78 -17.18 28.20
N ARG A 378 -10.54 -16.77 26.98
CA ARG A 378 -10.70 -17.56 25.76
C ARG A 378 -9.39 -17.67 25.02
N PRO A 379 -9.17 -18.72 24.21
CA PRO A 379 -8.04 -18.78 23.31
C PRO A 379 -7.97 -17.51 22.46
N THR A 380 -6.76 -16.99 22.29
CA THR A 380 -6.53 -15.81 21.48
C THR A 380 -6.57 -16.21 20.01
N GLU A 381 -7.41 -15.55 19.23
CA GLU A 381 -7.43 -15.71 17.77
C GLU A 381 -6.27 -14.95 17.15
N GLY A 382 -5.50 -15.62 16.31
CA GLY A 382 -4.34 -15.05 15.62
C GLY A 382 -4.66 -14.50 14.21
N GLY A 383 -3.65 -13.97 13.54
CA GLY A 383 -3.72 -13.51 12.16
C GLY A 383 -4.84 -12.50 11.89
N ALA A 384 -5.59 -12.74 10.83
CA ALA A 384 -6.72 -11.88 10.45
C ALA A 384 -7.92 -12.02 11.40
N SER A 385 -8.08 -13.18 12.05
CA SER A 385 -9.14 -13.47 13.02
C SER A 385 -8.93 -12.74 14.35
N SER A 386 -7.73 -12.19 14.62
CA SER A 386 -7.43 -11.43 15.84
C SER A 386 -8.38 -10.23 16.07
N LYS A 387 -9.03 -9.75 15.02
CA LYS A 387 -10.07 -8.70 15.11
C LYS A 387 -11.34 -9.16 15.84
N SER A 388 -11.52 -10.46 16.06
CA SER A 388 -12.64 -11.02 16.83
C SER A 388 -12.34 -11.12 18.33
N ASN A 389 -11.09 -10.96 18.75
CA ASN A 389 -10.70 -10.94 20.17
C ASN A 389 -11.40 -9.80 20.90
N VAL A 390 -11.86 -10.07 22.10
CA VAL A 390 -12.53 -9.12 23.00
C VAL A 390 -11.72 -8.98 24.25
N ALA A 391 -11.04 -7.86 24.41
CA ALA A 391 -10.25 -7.62 25.61
C ALA A 391 -11.13 -7.34 26.83
N ALA A 392 -10.63 -7.78 27.98
CA ALA A 392 -11.17 -7.45 29.29
C ALA A 392 -10.04 -7.28 30.31
N ALA A 393 -10.30 -6.53 31.38
CA ALA A 393 -9.36 -6.38 32.48
C ALA A 393 -10.08 -6.18 33.82
N TYR A 394 -9.46 -6.68 34.86
CA TYR A 394 -9.80 -6.30 36.24
C TYR A 394 -8.84 -5.21 36.67
N VAL A 395 -9.39 -4.05 37.06
CA VAL A 395 -8.63 -2.87 37.45
C VAL A 395 -9.02 -2.46 38.86
N GLN A 396 -8.04 -2.39 39.78
CA GLN A 396 -8.21 -1.85 41.14
C GLN A 396 -7.94 -0.35 41.11
N LEU A 397 -8.83 0.43 41.67
CA LEU A 397 -8.72 1.88 41.75
C LEU A 397 -8.52 2.32 43.20
N THR A 398 -7.61 3.25 43.41
CA THR A 398 -7.33 3.86 44.72
C THR A 398 -7.37 5.38 44.58
N ASP A 399 -8.23 6.05 45.35
CA ASP A 399 -8.31 7.51 45.37
C ASP A 399 -7.02 8.11 45.91
N ARG A 400 -6.45 9.08 45.24
CA ARG A 400 -5.18 9.71 45.65
C ARG A 400 -5.32 10.71 46.77
N LYS A 401 -6.50 11.29 46.91
CA LYS A 401 -6.71 12.36 47.91
C LYS A 401 -6.81 11.83 49.33
N ASP A 402 -7.48 10.71 49.49
CA ASP A 402 -7.73 10.10 50.80
C ASP A 402 -7.14 8.69 50.96
N GLY A 403 -6.55 8.14 49.90
CA GLY A 403 -5.98 6.78 49.90
C GLY A 403 -7.02 5.67 49.98
N LYS A 404 -8.29 5.97 49.70
CA LYS A 404 -9.40 5.03 49.81
C LYS A 404 -9.35 4.03 48.64
N ASP A 405 -9.48 2.74 48.97
CA ASP A 405 -9.72 1.70 47.97
C ASP A 405 -11.14 1.84 47.41
N LEU A 406 -11.25 2.16 46.11
CA LEU A 406 -12.51 2.31 45.40
C LEU A 406 -13.05 0.97 44.90
N GLY A 407 -12.24 -0.10 45.01
CA GLY A 407 -12.59 -1.46 44.63
C GLY A 407 -11.97 -1.91 43.30
N VAL A 408 -12.29 -3.16 42.93
CA VAL A 408 -11.87 -3.82 41.71
C VAL A 408 -13.04 -3.80 40.73
N PHE A 409 -12.81 -3.18 39.55
CA PHE A 409 -13.79 -3.06 38.49
C PHE A 409 -13.46 -3.99 37.31
N LEU A 410 -14.47 -4.56 36.69
CA LEU A 410 -14.34 -5.27 35.42
C LEU A 410 -14.59 -4.29 34.27
N VAL A 411 -13.60 -4.05 33.44
CA VAL A 411 -13.72 -3.27 32.18
C VAL A 411 -13.54 -4.20 30.98
N SER A 412 -14.40 -4.07 29.98
CA SER A 412 -14.36 -4.94 28.81
C SER A 412 -14.84 -4.23 27.55
N GLN A 413 -14.18 -4.51 26.42
CA GLN A 413 -14.67 -4.08 25.10
C GLN A 413 -16.07 -4.61 24.78
N PHE A 414 -16.45 -5.78 25.31
CA PHE A 414 -17.80 -6.31 25.15
C PHE A 414 -18.86 -5.34 25.71
N MET A 415 -18.56 -4.68 26.82
CA MET A 415 -19.47 -3.73 27.46
C MET A 415 -19.52 -2.37 26.76
N ASN A 416 -18.40 -1.92 26.18
CA ASN A 416 -18.27 -0.56 25.70
C ASN A 416 -18.37 -0.44 24.16
N ASP A 417 -17.67 -1.30 23.39
CA ASP A 417 -17.65 -1.21 21.94
C ASP A 417 -18.64 -2.15 21.24
N ARG A 418 -18.82 -3.36 21.79
CA ARG A 418 -19.68 -4.35 21.15
C ARG A 418 -21.15 -4.22 21.52
N SER A 419 -21.46 -3.67 22.68
CA SER A 419 -22.83 -3.28 23.02
C SER A 419 -23.36 -2.22 22.06
N GLN A 420 -22.52 -1.28 21.60
CA GLN A 420 -22.88 -0.32 20.56
C GLN A 420 -23.06 -0.97 19.17
N LEU A 421 -22.32 -2.05 18.86
CA LEU A 421 -22.48 -2.81 17.63
C LEU A 421 -23.76 -3.65 17.61
N PHE A 422 -24.25 -4.05 18.77
CA PHE A 422 -25.48 -4.85 18.95
C PHE A 422 -26.66 -4.03 19.48
N MET A 423 -26.43 -2.73 19.78
CA MET A 423 -27.42 -1.73 20.23
C MET A 423 -28.62 -2.35 20.97
N GLU A 424 -28.37 -2.91 22.13
CA GLU A 424 -29.42 -3.00 23.12
C GLU A 424 -29.60 -1.62 23.77
N ALA A 425 -30.83 -1.19 23.85
CA ALA A 425 -31.40 0.15 24.01
C ALA A 425 -30.97 1.00 25.23
N GLU A 426 -29.94 0.65 25.94
CA GLU A 426 -29.50 1.39 27.12
C GLU A 426 -28.03 1.77 26.94
N GLY A 427 -27.75 2.94 26.42
CA GLY A 427 -26.50 3.69 26.43
C GLY A 427 -25.16 2.97 26.76
N ASP A 428 -24.05 3.64 26.73
CA ASP A 428 -22.75 3.10 27.15
C ASP A 428 -22.84 2.37 28.51
N VAL A 429 -22.73 1.04 28.48
CA VAL A 429 -22.68 0.24 29.70
C VAL A 429 -21.27 0.35 30.29
N CYS A 430 -21.04 1.38 31.08
CA CYS A 430 -19.77 1.64 31.74
C CYS A 430 -19.95 1.93 33.22
N ASP A 431 -18.91 1.65 33.99
CA ASP A 431 -18.88 1.97 35.39
C ASP A 431 -18.60 3.47 35.59
N THR A 432 -19.36 4.07 36.52
CA THR A 432 -19.05 5.38 37.07
C THR A 432 -18.42 5.18 38.45
N VAL A 433 -17.26 5.78 38.65
CA VAL A 433 -16.45 5.73 39.87
C VAL A 433 -16.55 7.08 40.57
N ASP A 434 -17.10 7.08 41.75
CA ASP A 434 -17.18 8.29 42.58
C ASP A 434 -15.87 8.48 43.34
N THR A 435 -15.15 9.55 42.99
CA THR A 435 -13.90 9.95 43.64
C THR A 435 -14.12 11.19 44.51
N ALA A 436 -13.16 11.49 45.39
CA ALA A 436 -13.20 12.71 46.19
C ALA A 436 -13.11 14.01 45.33
N SER A 437 -12.80 13.89 44.04
CA SER A 437 -12.71 15.00 43.07
C SER A 437 -13.90 15.04 42.09
N GLY A 438 -14.86 14.12 42.20
CA GLY A 438 -16.01 14.03 41.31
C GLY A 438 -16.16 12.63 40.67
N PRO A 439 -17.23 12.41 39.89
CA PRO A 439 -17.48 11.13 39.23
C PRO A 439 -16.68 10.99 37.95
N TRP A 440 -16.18 9.77 37.70
CA TRP A 440 -15.43 9.40 36.51
C TRP A 440 -16.01 8.14 35.89
N ARG A 441 -16.12 8.10 34.56
CA ARG A 441 -16.46 6.88 33.80
C ARG A 441 -15.19 6.16 33.38
N ILE A 442 -15.17 4.84 33.53
CA ILE A 442 -14.06 3.99 33.04
C ILE A 442 -14.55 3.05 31.96
N GLN A 443 -13.81 3.00 30.85
CA GLN A 443 -14.18 2.24 29.65
C GLN A 443 -12.98 1.57 29.02
N LEU A 444 -13.03 0.27 28.80
CA LEU A 444 -12.08 -0.41 27.92
C LEU A 444 -12.69 -0.49 26.52
N ARG A 445 -12.10 0.25 25.57
CA ARG A 445 -12.68 0.46 24.25
C ARG A 445 -11.62 0.49 23.15
N PHE A 446 -12.03 0.48 21.87
CA PHE A 446 -11.14 0.82 20.78
C PHE A 446 -10.68 2.27 20.90
N ARG A 447 -9.42 2.52 20.53
CA ARG A 447 -8.86 3.87 20.55
C ARG A 447 -9.68 4.78 19.65
N ARG A 448 -10.16 5.88 20.22
CA ARG A 448 -10.93 6.90 19.50
C ARG A 448 -10.02 8.04 19.04
N ALA A 449 -10.32 8.59 17.87
CA ALA A 449 -9.73 9.82 17.38
C ALA A 449 -10.85 10.72 16.83
N TYR A 450 -10.64 12.03 16.89
CA TYR A 450 -11.61 13.03 16.44
C TYR A 450 -11.04 13.78 15.24
N LYS A 451 -11.84 13.85 14.17
CA LYS A 451 -11.43 14.51 12.92
C LYS A 451 -11.86 15.99 12.95
N PRO A 452 -11.14 16.87 12.23
CA PRO A 452 -11.50 18.30 12.10
C PRO A 452 -12.63 18.53 11.07
N TYR A 453 -13.51 17.54 10.89
CA TYR A 453 -14.68 17.57 10.02
C TYR A 453 -15.68 16.53 10.52
N GLU A 454 -16.94 16.77 10.23
CA GLU A 454 -18.01 15.81 10.50
C GLU A 454 -18.43 15.07 9.22
N VAL A 455 -18.90 13.85 9.38
CA VAL A 455 -19.52 13.06 8.32
C VAL A 455 -20.93 12.71 8.76
N ARG A 456 -21.93 13.20 8.02
CA ARG A 456 -23.34 12.88 8.24
C ARG A 456 -23.76 11.80 7.25
N LEU A 457 -24.45 10.78 7.71
CA LEU A 457 -25.10 9.77 6.85
C LEU A 457 -26.49 10.28 6.47
N ASP A 458 -26.65 10.62 5.20
CA ASP A 458 -27.94 11.14 4.69
C ASP A 458 -28.89 10.00 4.29
N ASP A 459 -28.36 8.91 3.71
CA ASP A 459 -29.14 7.74 3.26
C ASP A 459 -28.20 6.56 3.06
N VAL A 460 -28.64 5.34 3.35
CA VAL A 460 -27.90 4.12 3.04
C VAL A 460 -28.80 3.13 2.31
N ARG A 461 -28.31 2.56 1.21
CA ARG A 461 -29.08 1.67 0.35
C ARG A 461 -28.40 0.33 0.20
N ARG A 462 -29.17 -0.72 0.43
CA ARG A 462 -28.80 -2.09 0.09
C ARG A 462 -29.66 -2.54 -1.10
N ILE A 463 -29.02 -2.87 -2.20
CA ILE A 463 -29.68 -3.41 -3.40
C ILE A 463 -29.26 -4.87 -3.55
N ASN A 464 -30.23 -5.79 -3.57
CA ASN A 464 -29.98 -7.21 -3.75
C ASN A 464 -30.06 -7.61 -5.24
N TYR A 465 -29.47 -8.75 -5.59
CA TYR A 465 -29.73 -9.38 -6.88
C TYR A 465 -31.19 -9.83 -6.97
N SER A 466 -31.73 -9.82 -8.18
CA SER A 466 -33.12 -10.24 -8.43
C SER A 466 -33.37 -11.64 -7.88
N ALA A 467 -34.42 -11.80 -7.08
CA ALA A 467 -34.81 -13.06 -6.42
C ALA A 467 -33.74 -13.66 -5.47
N SER A 468 -32.88 -12.86 -4.87
CA SER A 468 -31.84 -13.29 -3.92
C SER A 468 -31.70 -12.31 -2.77
N GLU A 469 -31.36 -12.82 -1.58
CA GLU A 469 -30.93 -12.01 -0.44
C GLU A 469 -29.46 -11.55 -0.54
N THR A 470 -28.75 -12.00 -1.57
CA THR A 470 -27.36 -11.63 -1.79
C THR A 470 -27.27 -10.16 -2.23
N PRO A 471 -26.50 -9.33 -1.52
CA PRO A 471 -26.35 -7.93 -1.88
C PRO A 471 -25.62 -7.78 -3.22
N ARG A 472 -26.19 -6.95 -4.09
CA ARG A 472 -25.57 -6.51 -5.35
C ARG A 472 -24.78 -5.23 -5.14
N ASP A 473 -25.29 -4.32 -4.31
CA ASP A 473 -24.69 -3.02 -4.03
C ASP A 473 -25.04 -2.56 -2.63
N TYR A 474 -24.06 -1.94 -1.98
CA TYR A 474 -24.21 -1.14 -0.78
C TYR A 474 -23.75 0.27 -1.11
N SER A 475 -24.59 1.26 -0.88
CA SER A 475 -24.29 2.67 -1.14
C SER A 475 -24.63 3.50 0.07
N SER A 476 -23.66 4.28 0.56
CA SER A 476 -23.87 5.30 1.59
C SER A 476 -23.79 6.68 0.96
N PHE A 477 -24.81 7.48 1.14
CA PHE A 477 -24.84 8.89 0.77
C PHE A 477 -24.49 9.69 2.01
N VAL A 478 -23.40 10.44 1.93
CA VAL A 478 -22.84 11.16 3.07
C VAL A 478 -22.60 12.62 2.73
N THR A 479 -22.68 13.49 3.72
CA THR A 479 -22.28 14.88 3.61
C THR A 479 -21.11 15.12 4.55
N PHE A 480 -19.98 15.57 3.98
CA PHE A 480 -18.80 16.01 4.73
C PHE A 480 -18.95 17.49 5.06
N THR A 481 -18.84 17.85 6.32
CA THR A 481 -18.91 19.23 6.81
C THR A 481 -17.57 19.59 7.43
N ASP A 482 -16.89 20.60 6.89
CA ASP A 482 -15.63 21.11 7.45
C ASP A 482 -15.92 22.00 8.66
N GLU A 483 -15.39 21.65 9.84
CA GLU A 483 -15.64 22.39 11.08
C GLU A 483 -15.11 23.84 11.03
N SER A 484 -14.05 24.10 10.27
CA SER A 484 -13.41 25.42 10.21
C SER A 484 -14.12 26.40 9.27
N THR A 485 -14.73 25.90 8.19
CA THR A 485 -15.36 26.73 7.15
C THR A 485 -16.87 26.57 7.08
N GLY A 486 -17.43 25.52 7.68
CA GLY A 486 -18.83 25.17 7.56
C GLY A 486 -19.21 24.68 6.14
N ALA A 487 -18.23 24.41 5.28
CA ALA A 487 -18.47 23.98 3.91
C ALA A 487 -18.99 22.54 3.86
N GLU A 488 -20.14 22.33 3.26
CA GLU A 488 -20.74 21.02 3.07
C GLU A 488 -20.41 20.47 1.67
N GLN A 489 -20.00 19.19 1.61
CA GLN A 489 -19.67 18.50 0.36
C GLN A 489 -20.32 17.12 0.35
N PRO A 490 -21.33 16.87 -0.52
CA PRO A 490 -21.97 15.59 -0.62
C PRO A 490 -21.07 14.58 -1.33
N GLY A 491 -21.12 13.32 -0.88
CA GLY A 491 -20.39 12.20 -1.46
C GLY A 491 -21.24 10.92 -1.47
N ARG A 492 -21.01 10.06 -2.45
CA ARG A 492 -21.56 8.70 -2.48
C ARG A 492 -20.42 7.70 -2.37
N ILE A 493 -20.49 6.83 -1.36
CA ILE A 493 -19.55 5.75 -1.12
C ILE A 493 -20.27 4.44 -1.38
N TRP A 494 -19.74 3.59 -2.29
CA TRP A 494 -20.36 2.28 -2.56
C TRP A 494 -19.27 1.24 -2.85
N MET A 495 -19.67 -0.01 -3.03
CA MET A 495 -18.75 -1.13 -3.23
C MET A 495 -17.69 -0.82 -4.29
N ASN A 496 -16.41 -0.92 -3.91
CA ASN A 496 -15.23 -0.62 -4.75
C ASN A 496 -15.13 0.83 -5.30
N ASN A 497 -15.94 1.74 -4.77
CA ASN A 497 -15.96 3.15 -5.19
C ASN A 497 -15.83 4.06 -3.96
N PRO A 498 -14.62 4.19 -3.41
CA PRO A 498 -14.38 5.02 -2.24
C PRO A 498 -14.43 6.51 -2.58
N VAL A 499 -14.70 7.30 -1.56
CA VAL A 499 -14.58 8.76 -1.61
C VAL A 499 -13.30 9.15 -0.87
N ARG A 500 -12.60 10.16 -1.37
CA ARG A 500 -11.45 10.76 -0.70
C ARG A 500 -11.78 12.18 -0.24
N TYR A 501 -11.53 12.41 1.03
CA TYR A 501 -11.75 13.70 1.66
C TYR A 501 -10.57 14.01 2.60
N ARG A 502 -9.94 15.18 2.43
CA ARG A 502 -8.83 15.69 3.26
C ARG A 502 -7.65 14.70 3.47
N GLY A 503 -7.29 13.94 2.42
CA GLY A 503 -6.17 12.96 2.48
C GLY A 503 -6.58 11.56 2.91
N GLU A 504 -7.78 11.39 3.40
CA GLU A 504 -8.33 10.13 3.85
C GLU A 504 -9.25 9.50 2.81
N THR A 505 -9.32 8.18 2.78
CA THR A 505 -10.13 7.42 1.84
C THR A 505 -11.19 6.64 2.61
N PHE A 506 -12.45 6.87 2.27
CA PHE A 506 -13.62 6.27 2.90
C PHE A 506 -14.13 5.13 2.02
N PHE A 507 -14.07 3.90 2.55
CA PHE A 507 -14.55 2.70 1.88
C PHE A 507 -15.82 2.20 2.55
N GLN A 508 -16.79 1.71 1.76
CA GLN A 508 -17.93 0.97 2.27
C GLN A 508 -17.46 -0.36 2.86
N SER A 509 -17.60 -0.53 4.16
CA SER A 509 -17.11 -1.73 4.87
C SER A 509 -18.24 -2.61 5.39
N ASN A 510 -19.27 -2.02 5.98
CA ASN A 510 -20.36 -2.75 6.62
C ASN A 510 -21.70 -2.03 6.43
N TYR A 511 -22.77 -2.81 6.56
CA TYR A 511 -24.16 -2.35 6.62
C TYR A 511 -24.89 -3.20 7.65
N SER A 512 -25.69 -2.57 8.49
CA SER A 512 -26.56 -3.26 9.44
C SER A 512 -27.83 -2.45 9.72
N LYS A 513 -28.82 -3.12 10.27
CA LYS A 513 -30.00 -2.47 10.85
C LYS A 513 -29.83 -2.43 12.34
N VAL A 514 -30.15 -1.30 12.93
CA VAL A 514 -30.03 -1.05 14.37
C VAL A 514 -31.39 -0.62 14.94
N GLN A 515 -31.70 -1.10 16.11
CA GLN A 515 -32.89 -0.66 16.83
C GLN A 515 -32.49 0.54 17.70
N LEU A 516 -33.19 1.64 17.52
CA LEU A 516 -32.98 2.85 18.31
C LEU A 516 -33.67 2.75 19.66
N ALA A 517 -33.32 3.64 20.61
CA ALA A 517 -33.88 3.68 21.95
C ALA A 517 -35.41 3.90 21.99
N ASP A 518 -35.98 4.49 20.96
CA ASP A 518 -37.43 4.69 20.77
C ASP A 518 -38.17 3.44 20.22
N GLY A 519 -37.41 2.34 19.98
CA GLY A 519 -37.92 1.09 19.41
C GLY A 519 -38.01 1.09 17.88
N SER A 520 -37.72 2.20 17.20
CA SER A 520 -37.67 2.27 15.73
C SER A 520 -36.41 1.53 15.20
N VAL A 521 -36.48 1.07 13.94
CA VAL A 521 -35.34 0.44 13.27
C VAL A 521 -34.79 1.44 12.27
N SER A 522 -33.51 1.77 12.42
CA SER A 522 -32.75 2.60 11.48
C SER A 522 -31.66 1.79 10.77
N GLU A 523 -31.14 2.33 9.69
CA GLU A 523 -30.05 1.72 8.94
C GLU A 523 -28.72 2.35 9.35
N MET A 524 -27.67 1.53 9.40
CA MET A 524 -26.34 1.94 9.81
C MET A 524 -25.31 1.52 8.76
N THR A 525 -24.37 2.41 8.48
CA THR A 525 -23.19 2.12 7.68
C THR A 525 -21.93 2.08 8.53
N GLY A 526 -21.02 1.15 8.21
CA GLY A 526 -19.64 1.15 8.68
C GLY A 526 -18.72 1.54 7.54
N LEU A 527 -18.02 2.64 7.69
CA LEU A 527 -17.02 3.11 6.74
C LEU A 527 -15.63 2.79 7.29
N GLN A 528 -14.77 2.20 6.45
CA GLN A 528 -13.34 2.09 6.74
C GLN A 528 -12.67 3.36 6.24
N VAL A 529 -12.01 4.08 7.13
CA VAL A 529 -11.28 5.32 6.86
C VAL A 529 -9.80 4.99 6.82
N VAL A 530 -9.16 5.25 5.69
CA VAL A 530 -7.74 4.92 5.47
C VAL A 530 -6.97 6.17 5.14
N GLU A 531 -6.02 6.52 6.00
CA GLU A 531 -5.00 7.53 5.71
C GLU A 531 -3.76 6.86 5.14
N ASN A 532 -3.40 7.20 3.90
CA ASN A 532 -2.20 6.69 3.23
C ASN A 532 -1.57 7.76 2.35
N ALA A 533 -0.50 8.34 2.84
CA ALA A 533 0.24 9.37 2.11
C ALA A 533 0.83 8.88 0.78
N GLY A 534 1.19 7.61 0.68
CA GLY A 534 1.83 7.00 -0.49
C GLY A 534 0.87 6.37 -1.50
N TRP A 535 -0.45 6.54 -1.37
CA TRP A 535 -1.45 5.78 -2.13
C TRP A 535 -1.33 5.86 -3.67
N LEU A 536 -0.81 6.98 -4.20
CA LEU A 536 -0.68 7.19 -5.65
C LEU A 536 0.62 6.62 -6.23
N ILE A 537 1.62 6.34 -5.39
CA ILE A 537 2.92 5.79 -5.81
C ILE A 537 2.77 4.48 -6.59
N PRO A 538 1.99 3.48 -6.12
CA PRO A 538 1.79 2.24 -6.87
C PRO A 538 1.15 2.46 -8.25
N TYR A 539 0.20 3.39 -8.38
CA TYR A 539 -0.45 3.70 -9.66
C TYR A 539 0.55 4.26 -10.67
N VAL A 540 1.32 5.28 -10.28
CA VAL A 540 2.35 5.88 -11.12
C VAL A 540 3.41 4.85 -11.48
N ALA A 541 3.88 4.06 -10.51
CA ALA A 541 4.89 3.03 -10.74
C ALA A 541 4.41 1.94 -11.70
N CYS A 542 3.17 1.46 -11.56
CA CYS A 542 2.60 0.48 -12.49
C CYS A 542 2.50 1.02 -13.92
N VAL A 543 2.13 2.29 -14.10
CA VAL A 543 2.09 2.93 -15.42
C VAL A 543 3.49 3.09 -16.02
N LEU A 544 4.48 3.49 -15.21
CA LEU A 544 5.89 3.53 -15.63
C LEU A 544 6.37 2.14 -16.06
N ALA A 545 6.07 1.10 -15.27
CA ALA A 545 6.43 -0.28 -15.59
C ALA A 545 5.76 -0.73 -16.89
N PHE A 546 4.47 -0.43 -17.08
CA PHE A 546 3.72 -0.78 -18.30
C PHE A 546 4.38 -0.20 -19.55
N TRP A 547 4.63 1.11 -19.60
CA TRP A 547 5.26 1.76 -20.74
C TRP A 547 6.72 1.29 -20.93
N GLY A 548 7.43 1.05 -19.83
CA GLY A 548 8.78 0.48 -19.85
C GLY A 548 8.81 -0.92 -20.47
N MET A 549 7.89 -1.80 -20.05
CA MET A 549 7.74 -3.16 -20.58
C MET A 549 7.34 -3.14 -22.06
N LEU A 550 6.38 -2.30 -22.43
CA LEU A 550 5.94 -2.17 -23.81
C LEU A 550 7.11 -1.75 -24.74
N ALA A 551 7.90 -0.77 -24.31
CA ALA A 551 9.08 -0.33 -25.09
C ALA A 551 10.17 -1.41 -25.13
N HIS A 552 10.48 -2.08 -24.03
CA HIS A 552 11.54 -3.07 -23.95
C HIS A 552 11.19 -4.36 -24.70
N PHE A 553 10.04 -4.96 -24.37
CA PHE A 553 9.61 -6.22 -24.99
C PHE A 553 9.10 -6.03 -26.40
N GLY A 554 8.43 -4.90 -26.70
CA GLY A 554 8.04 -4.54 -28.06
C GLY A 554 9.25 -4.41 -28.98
N GLY A 555 10.31 -3.72 -28.55
CA GLY A 555 11.57 -3.66 -29.28
C GLY A 555 12.27 -5.01 -29.44
N THR A 556 12.14 -5.90 -28.47
CA THR A 556 12.68 -7.27 -28.54
C THR A 556 11.88 -8.13 -29.50
N PHE A 557 10.55 -8.00 -29.48
CA PHE A 557 9.64 -8.68 -30.40
C PHE A 557 9.89 -8.29 -31.86
N VAL A 558 10.06 -7.00 -32.14
CA VAL A 558 10.38 -6.54 -33.51
C VAL A 558 11.69 -7.17 -34.00
N ARG A 559 12.73 -7.18 -33.16
CA ARG A 559 14.01 -7.82 -33.53
C ARG A 559 13.90 -9.33 -33.72
N PHE A 560 13.05 -9.99 -32.95
CA PHE A 560 12.77 -11.41 -33.12
C PHE A 560 12.03 -11.68 -34.44
N ALA A 561 10.97 -10.94 -34.74
CA ALA A 561 10.22 -11.06 -35.99
C ALA A 561 11.10 -10.82 -37.19
N ASP A 562 11.99 -9.81 -37.16
CA ASP A 562 12.94 -9.54 -38.22
C ASP A 562 13.93 -10.69 -38.47
N ARG A 563 14.37 -11.39 -37.41
CA ARG A 563 15.26 -12.56 -37.52
C ARG A 563 14.53 -13.77 -38.08
N HIS A 564 13.37 -14.06 -37.55
CA HIS A 564 12.58 -15.23 -37.94
C HIS A 564 12.20 -15.19 -39.41
N GLU A 565 11.71 -14.07 -39.92
CA GLU A 565 11.36 -13.92 -41.33
C GLU A 565 12.59 -13.98 -42.27
N ARG A 566 13.76 -13.45 -41.83
CA ARG A 566 15.00 -13.61 -42.59
C ARG A 566 15.46 -15.07 -42.69
N GLU A 567 15.27 -15.85 -41.60
CA GLU A 567 15.58 -17.27 -41.60
C GLU A 567 14.65 -18.04 -42.54
N GLU A 568 13.35 -17.71 -42.54
CA GLU A 568 12.37 -18.29 -43.50
C GLU A 568 12.70 -17.92 -44.95
N GLU A 569 13.03 -16.67 -45.22
CA GLU A 569 13.46 -16.20 -46.54
C GLU A 569 14.71 -16.95 -47.04
N ASN A 570 15.68 -17.23 -46.15
CA ASN A 570 16.91 -17.95 -46.48
C ASN A 570 16.68 -19.47 -46.68
N GLN A 571 15.67 -20.06 -46.05
CA GLN A 571 15.29 -21.46 -46.17
C GLN A 571 14.30 -21.71 -47.33
N SER A 572 13.82 -20.66 -47.98
CA SER A 572 12.89 -20.78 -49.09
C SER A 572 13.55 -21.48 -50.29
N PRO A 573 12.88 -22.48 -50.94
CA PRO A 573 13.44 -23.24 -52.07
C PRO A 573 13.94 -22.37 -53.24
N ALA A 574 13.35 -21.20 -53.44
CA ALA A 574 13.81 -20.22 -54.45
C ALA A 574 15.22 -19.69 -54.17
N ASN A 575 15.59 -19.48 -52.91
CA ASN A 575 16.93 -19.00 -52.53
C ASN A 575 17.97 -20.16 -52.52
N GLU A 576 17.55 -21.38 -52.21
CA GLU A 576 18.39 -22.56 -52.29
C GLU A 576 18.78 -22.85 -53.75
N THR A 577 17.85 -22.71 -54.66
CA THR A 577 18.10 -22.83 -56.13
C THR A 577 19.02 -21.73 -56.62
N ALA A 578 18.84 -20.49 -56.19
CA ALA A 578 19.72 -19.36 -56.55
C ALA A 578 21.13 -19.50 -55.98
N ALA A 579 21.25 -19.96 -54.71
CA ALA A 579 22.55 -20.24 -54.07
C ALA A 579 23.29 -21.39 -54.75
N THR A 580 22.56 -22.41 -55.22
CA THR A 580 23.13 -23.56 -55.96
C THR A 580 23.59 -23.12 -57.34
N LEU A 581 22.85 -22.29 -58.05
CA LEU A 581 23.25 -21.69 -59.34
C LEU A 581 24.48 -20.80 -59.21
N VAL A 582 24.58 -19.98 -58.17
CA VAL A 582 25.74 -19.12 -57.94
C VAL A 582 26.98 -19.94 -57.54
N ARG A 583 26.83 -21.03 -56.74
CA ARG A 583 27.90 -21.97 -56.43
C ARG A 583 28.32 -22.76 -57.69
N GLY A 584 27.38 -23.22 -58.50
CA GLY A 584 27.64 -23.87 -59.80
C GLY A 584 28.44 -22.96 -60.72
N GLY A 585 28.02 -21.69 -60.88
CA GLY A 585 28.70 -20.71 -61.72
C GLY A 585 30.12 -20.32 -61.25
N LYS A 586 30.34 -20.28 -59.91
CA LYS A 586 31.70 -20.08 -59.36
C LYS A 586 32.61 -21.28 -59.57
N ASN A 587 32.10 -22.49 -59.44
CA ASN A 587 32.87 -23.72 -59.67
C ASN A 587 33.19 -23.88 -61.17
N GLU A 588 32.30 -23.50 -62.05
CA GLU A 588 32.54 -23.52 -63.48
C GLU A 588 33.57 -22.48 -63.95
N LYS A 589 33.51 -21.24 -63.37
CA LYS A 589 34.56 -20.24 -63.57
C LYS A 589 35.92 -20.68 -63.03
N LYS A 590 35.98 -21.38 -61.89
CA LYS A 590 37.22 -21.93 -61.33
C LYS A 590 37.76 -23.07 -62.20
N ARG A 591 36.92 -23.96 -62.70
CA ARG A 591 37.29 -25.02 -63.63
C ARG A 591 37.83 -24.45 -64.96
N ARG A 592 37.21 -23.38 -65.53
CA ARG A 592 37.69 -22.70 -66.75
C ARG A 592 38.98 -21.96 -66.49
N ALA A 593 39.23 -21.45 -65.28
CA ALA A 593 40.51 -20.80 -64.92
C ALA A 593 41.64 -21.82 -64.75
N ASP A 594 41.34 -22.99 -64.16
CA ASP A 594 42.31 -24.09 -63.97
C ASP A 594 42.66 -24.78 -65.31
N GLN A 595 41.71 -24.90 -66.24
CA GLN A 595 41.96 -25.42 -67.61
C GLN A 595 42.78 -24.45 -68.46
N ARG A 596 42.84 -23.15 -68.19
CA ARG A 596 43.71 -22.17 -68.85
C ARG A 596 45.13 -22.12 -68.30
N ARG A 597 45.39 -22.77 -67.19
CA ARG A 597 46.75 -22.99 -66.65
C ARG A 597 47.14 -24.41 -67.03
N GLY A 598 47.57 -24.59 -68.31
CA GLY A 598 48.16 -25.82 -68.81
C GLY A 598 49.43 -26.18 -68.06
N PRO A 599 49.83 -27.45 -68.07
CA PRO A 599 50.97 -27.92 -67.30
C PRO A 599 52.26 -27.26 -67.92
N ASN A 600 52.94 -26.50 -67.03
CA ASN A 600 54.31 -26.11 -67.31
C ASN A 600 55.16 -27.36 -67.19
N THR A 601 55.64 -27.81 -68.34
CA THR A 601 56.78 -28.71 -68.41
C THR A 601 58.08 -27.95 -68.21
#